data_eacff24a559a753fbd8e59f9bf07e522
#
_entry.id   eacff24a559a753fbd8e59f9bf07e522
#
_cell.length_a   1.000
_cell.length_b   1.000
_cell.length_c   1.000
_cell.angle_alpha   90.00
_cell.angle_beta   90.00
_cell.angle_gamma   90.00
#
_symmetry.space_group_name_H-M   'P 1'
#
loop_
_entity.id
_entity.type
_entity.pdbx_description
1 polymer ?
#
loop_
_entity_poly.entity_id
_entity_poly.type
_entity_poly.pdbx_seq_one_letter_code
_entity_poly.pdbx_strand_id
1 'polypeptide(L)'
;TGFIVYNDRNYPNMIKLFQELGVASKPTSMGFSVCDEISGLEYAGNNLNTLFAQRANLLSPSFLGMVREILRFNKLALADLDSGQLPQDETLGEYLQRHGFSQHFSRTYLLAMTSAIWSADFEDAQDFPVAFFIRFFSNHGLLSVKDRPQWRVVEGGSREYLAPLTQRFSHTGRTRMRVDKILRPPGKPVLVQFTNGLQREFDEVVIATHSNDALSMLGDSTDSEKSVLGALPYRDNEVILHTDTRLLPKTQRAWSSWNYRLKPGSGRATVTYNMSILQGLSAPETFCVTLNDTASINPHHILGRFNYAHPQFTLAGMQAQQRWGDINGQNGTWFCGAYWQNGFHEDGLSSGLRVAESLCAARQMAA
;
A
#
# COMPACT_ATOMS: atom_id res chain seq x y z
N THR A 1 -0.15 -8.94 10.41
CA THR A 1 0.80 -8.18 9.59
C THR A 1 0.66 -8.65 8.15
N GLY A 2 0.94 -7.91 7.13
CA GLY A 2 0.66 -8.22 5.73
C GLY A 2 -0.73 -7.73 5.30
N PHE A 3 -1.42 -8.46 4.40
CA PHE A 3 -2.76 -8.07 3.94
C PHE A 3 -3.77 -8.04 5.09
N ILE A 4 -4.40 -6.88 5.31
CA ILE A 4 -5.28 -6.68 6.47
C ILE A 4 -6.72 -6.40 6.01
N VAL A 5 -6.92 -5.44 5.11
CA VAL A 5 -8.23 -4.90 4.73
C VAL A 5 -8.40 -4.80 3.22
N TYR A 6 -9.65 -4.89 2.79
CA TYR A 6 -10.10 -4.57 1.44
C TYR A 6 -11.48 -3.89 1.51
N ASN A 7 -11.96 -3.35 0.42
CA ASN A 7 -13.27 -2.72 0.40
C ASN A 7 -14.14 -3.23 -0.77
N ASP A 8 -15.43 -2.95 -0.71
CA ASP A 8 -16.43 -3.44 -1.64
C ASP A 8 -16.45 -2.71 -2.99
N ARG A 9 -15.66 -1.65 -3.16
CA ARG A 9 -15.64 -0.81 -4.38
C ARG A 9 -14.40 -1.04 -5.23
N ASN A 10 -13.23 -1.11 -4.60
CA ASN A 10 -11.94 -1.09 -5.28
C ASN A 10 -11.27 -2.46 -5.41
N TYR A 11 -11.91 -3.52 -4.94
CA TYR A 11 -11.36 -4.88 -4.92
C TYR A 11 -12.24 -5.91 -5.64
N PRO A 12 -12.68 -5.65 -6.90
CA PRO A 12 -13.62 -6.53 -7.60
C PRO A 12 -13.06 -7.93 -7.84
N ASN A 13 -11.79 -8.07 -8.21
CA ASN A 13 -11.16 -9.37 -8.46
C ASN A 13 -10.92 -10.14 -7.16
N MET A 14 -10.49 -9.44 -6.09
CA MET A 14 -10.35 -10.08 -4.76
C MET A 14 -11.67 -10.57 -4.21
N ILE A 15 -12.74 -9.78 -4.36
CA ILE A 15 -14.10 -10.19 -3.94
C ILE A 15 -14.53 -11.44 -4.69
N LYS A 16 -14.37 -11.45 -6.02
CA LYS A 16 -14.67 -12.60 -6.86
C LYS A 16 -13.86 -13.83 -6.44
N LEU A 17 -12.56 -13.67 -6.23
CA LEU A 17 -11.68 -14.74 -5.77
C LEU A 17 -12.13 -15.30 -4.42
N PHE A 18 -12.46 -14.45 -3.43
CA PHE A 18 -12.94 -14.91 -2.12
C PHE A 18 -14.28 -15.62 -2.20
N GLN A 19 -15.19 -15.17 -3.07
CA GLN A 19 -16.45 -15.87 -3.34
C GLN A 19 -16.21 -17.27 -3.93
N GLU A 20 -15.33 -17.39 -4.93
CA GLU A 20 -14.96 -18.66 -5.56
C GLU A 20 -14.27 -19.64 -4.59
N LEU A 21 -13.52 -19.11 -3.64
CA LEU A 21 -12.82 -19.91 -2.62
C LEU A 21 -13.66 -20.19 -1.36
N GLY A 22 -14.86 -19.62 -1.26
CA GLY A 22 -15.70 -19.73 -0.05
C GLY A 22 -15.12 -19.05 1.18
N VAL A 23 -14.31 -17.99 0.99
CA VAL A 23 -13.64 -17.27 2.09
C VAL A 23 -14.58 -16.25 2.71
N ALA A 24 -14.88 -16.39 3.99
CA ALA A 24 -15.74 -15.48 4.72
C ALA A 24 -15.03 -14.18 5.10
N SER A 25 -15.79 -13.10 5.13
CA SER A 25 -15.30 -11.78 5.54
C SER A 25 -16.33 -11.01 6.35
N LYS A 26 -15.87 -10.11 7.21
CA LYS A 26 -16.74 -9.25 8.03
C LYS A 26 -16.43 -7.77 7.81
N PRO A 27 -17.41 -6.87 8.02
CA PRO A 27 -17.18 -5.42 8.00
C PRO A 27 -16.16 -5.01 9.05
N THR A 28 -15.39 -3.98 8.74
CA THR A 28 -14.46 -3.34 9.69
C THR A 28 -14.53 -1.82 9.60
N SER A 29 -14.05 -1.16 10.64
CA SER A 29 -13.87 0.28 10.67
C SER A 29 -12.47 0.62 10.16
N MET A 30 -12.42 1.43 9.12
CA MET A 30 -11.17 1.97 8.58
C MET A 30 -11.15 3.47 8.84
N GLY A 31 -10.34 3.88 9.77
CA GLY A 31 -10.21 5.26 10.18
C GLY A 31 -8.76 5.69 10.30
N PHE A 32 -8.56 7.00 10.26
CA PHE A 32 -7.25 7.63 10.36
C PHE A 32 -7.24 8.64 11.51
N SER A 33 -6.20 8.64 12.32
CA SER A 33 -5.97 9.65 13.35
C SER A 33 -4.59 10.27 13.19
N VAL A 34 -4.47 11.49 13.69
CA VAL A 34 -3.20 12.22 13.80
C VAL A 34 -2.94 12.53 15.26
N CYS A 35 -1.71 12.28 15.70
CA CYS A 35 -1.13 12.72 16.95
C CYS A 35 0.13 13.53 16.64
N ASP A 36 0.07 14.83 16.74
CA ASP A 36 1.22 15.72 16.56
C ASP A 36 1.86 16.03 17.92
N GLU A 37 3.00 15.43 18.19
CA GLU A 37 3.74 15.63 19.46
C GLU A 37 4.29 17.05 19.64
N ILE A 38 4.43 17.80 18.55
CA ILE A 38 4.98 19.18 18.59
C ILE A 38 3.91 20.14 19.10
N SER A 39 2.70 20.07 18.52
CA SER A 39 1.59 20.95 18.89
C SER A 39 0.67 20.36 19.98
N GLY A 40 0.77 19.06 20.24
CA GLY A 40 -0.14 18.32 21.12
C GLY A 40 -1.52 18.06 20.48
N LEU A 41 -1.67 18.29 19.16
CA LEU A 41 -2.91 18.07 18.45
C LEU A 41 -3.21 16.58 18.29
N GLU A 42 -4.42 16.16 18.70
CA GLU A 42 -4.93 14.81 18.48
C GLU A 42 -6.37 14.85 17.94
N TYR A 43 -6.61 14.18 16.82
CA TYR A 43 -7.94 14.05 16.22
C TYR A 43 -8.02 12.79 15.34
N ALA A 44 -9.24 12.39 14.97
CA ALA A 44 -9.47 11.34 13.97
C ALA A 44 -10.59 11.72 12.99
N GLY A 45 -10.47 11.27 11.76
CA GLY A 45 -11.37 11.64 10.64
C GLY A 45 -12.62 10.75 10.50
N ASN A 46 -13.01 9.96 11.51
CA ASN A 46 -14.12 9.01 11.38
C ASN A 46 -15.49 9.68 11.40
N ASN A 47 -15.68 10.65 12.30
CA ASN A 47 -16.91 11.42 12.48
C ASN A 47 -16.63 12.69 13.29
N LEU A 48 -17.64 13.56 13.45
CA LEU A 48 -17.48 14.81 14.20
C LEU A 48 -17.05 14.60 15.65
N ASN A 49 -17.50 13.53 16.31
CA ASN A 49 -17.11 13.25 17.70
C ASN A 49 -15.62 12.94 17.84
N THR A 50 -15.05 12.23 16.88
CA THR A 50 -13.62 11.87 16.83
C THR A 50 -12.77 13.00 16.23
N LEU A 51 -13.31 13.80 15.30
CA LEU A 51 -12.67 14.99 14.77
C LEU A 51 -12.39 16.02 15.88
N PHE A 52 -13.37 16.22 16.75
CA PHE A 52 -13.24 17.03 17.95
C PHE A 52 -12.96 16.19 19.21
N ALA A 53 -12.07 15.18 19.08
CA ALA A 53 -11.68 14.33 20.20
C ALA A 53 -11.13 15.16 21.37
N GLN A 54 -10.30 16.15 21.07
CA GLN A 54 -9.94 17.23 21.98
C GLN A 54 -10.97 18.36 21.86
N ARG A 55 -11.85 18.50 22.86
CA ARG A 55 -12.99 19.46 22.80
C ARG A 55 -12.57 20.91 22.66
N ALA A 56 -11.37 21.28 23.13
CA ALA A 56 -10.80 22.62 22.94
C ALA A 56 -10.67 23.01 21.46
N ASN A 57 -10.53 22.04 20.56
CA ASN A 57 -10.43 22.28 19.10
C ASN A 57 -11.70 22.86 18.50
N LEU A 58 -12.86 22.77 19.17
CA LEU A 58 -14.10 23.46 18.78
C LEU A 58 -13.94 24.99 18.75
N LEU A 59 -13.04 25.53 19.60
CA LEU A 59 -12.76 26.96 19.72
C LEU A 59 -11.39 27.35 19.14
N SER A 60 -10.68 26.43 18.48
CA SER A 60 -9.35 26.68 17.90
C SER A 60 -9.49 27.22 16.46
N PRO A 61 -9.16 28.50 16.18
CA PRO A 61 -9.19 29.03 14.82
C PRO A 61 -8.27 28.27 13.84
N SER A 62 -7.10 27.84 14.31
CA SER A 62 -6.15 27.05 13.52
C SER A 62 -6.73 25.69 13.11
N PHE A 63 -7.36 24.98 14.04
CA PHE A 63 -7.98 23.69 13.75
C PHE A 63 -9.20 23.83 12.83
N LEU A 64 -10.05 24.81 13.07
CA LEU A 64 -11.21 25.10 12.21
C LEU A 64 -10.76 25.55 10.81
N GLY A 65 -9.67 26.30 10.71
CA GLY A 65 -9.01 26.66 9.45
C GLY A 65 -8.57 25.41 8.69
N MET A 66 -7.90 24.48 9.34
CA MET A 66 -7.49 23.19 8.75
C MET A 66 -8.70 22.39 8.23
N VAL A 67 -9.77 22.28 9.01
CA VAL A 67 -11.02 21.59 8.57
C VAL A 67 -11.61 22.25 7.33
N ARG A 68 -11.61 23.59 7.26
CA ARG A 68 -12.05 24.32 6.06
C ARG A 68 -11.16 24.03 4.86
N GLU A 69 -9.86 23.95 5.04
CA GLU A 69 -8.91 23.59 3.98
C GLU A 69 -9.09 22.16 3.50
N ILE A 70 -9.41 21.20 4.37
CA ILE A 70 -9.78 19.82 3.98
C ILE A 70 -10.98 19.85 2.99
N LEU A 71 -12.04 20.56 3.33
CA LEU A 71 -13.23 20.67 2.47
C LEU A 71 -12.92 21.37 1.15
N ARG A 72 -12.08 22.42 1.18
CA ARG A 72 -11.62 23.15 0.00
C ARG A 72 -10.79 22.25 -0.91
N PHE A 73 -9.84 21.49 -0.35
CA PHE A 73 -9.00 20.55 -1.09
C PHE A 73 -9.84 19.46 -1.76
N ASN A 74 -10.75 18.83 -1.02
CA ASN A 74 -11.63 17.80 -1.56
C ASN A 74 -12.45 18.32 -2.75
N LYS A 75 -13.03 19.50 -2.63
CA LYS A 75 -13.81 20.13 -3.72
C LYS A 75 -12.95 20.42 -4.95
N LEU A 76 -11.75 20.97 -4.74
CA LEU A 76 -10.82 21.32 -5.82
C LEU A 76 -10.32 20.06 -6.53
N ALA A 77 -9.85 19.09 -5.78
CA ALA A 77 -9.32 17.82 -6.32
C ALA A 77 -10.38 17.05 -7.14
N LEU A 78 -11.63 17.02 -6.68
CA LEU A 78 -12.72 16.39 -7.44
C LEU A 78 -13.04 17.19 -8.71
N ALA A 79 -13.05 18.53 -8.67
CA ALA A 79 -13.27 19.33 -9.86
C ALA A 79 -12.17 19.15 -10.92
N ASP A 80 -10.91 19.09 -10.51
CA ASP A 80 -9.77 18.83 -11.41
C ASP A 80 -9.83 17.42 -12.00
N LEU A 81 -10.27 16.43 -11.23
CA LEU A 81 -10.48 15.06 -11.69
C LEU A 81 -11.60 14.99 -12.74
N ASP A 82 -12.76 15.60 -12.45
CA ASP A 82 -13.96 15.57 -13.30
C ASP A 82 -13.74 16.34 -14.62
N SER A 83 -12.95 17.42 -14.59
CA SER A 83 -12.60 18.19 -15.79
C SER A 83 -11.58 17.50 -16.70
N GLY A 84 -10.93 16.42 -16.24
CA GLY A 84 -9.84 15.76 -16.94
C GLY A 84 -8.53 16.58 -17.00
N GLN A 85 -8.45 17.67 -16.23
CA GLN A 85 -7.31 18.61 -16.24
C GLN A 85 -6.27 18.32 -15.13
N LEU A 86 -6.24 17.09 -14.62
CA LEU A 86 -5.23 16.73 -13.63
C LEU A 86 -3.82 16.84 -14.23
N PRO A 87 -2.93 17.67 -13.64
CA PRO A 87 -1.55 17.79 -14.11
C PRO A 87 -0.82 16.44 -13.96
N GLN A 88 -0.21 15.99 -15.05
CA GLN A 88 0.45 14.67 -15.07
C GLN A 88 1.89 14.74 -14.50
N ASP A 89 2.54 15.92 -14.62
CA ASP A 89 3.94 16.14 -14.25
C ASP A 89 4.11 17.00 -12.99
N GLU A 90 3.02 17.29 -12.27
CA GLU A 90 3.03 18.10 -11.04
C GLU A 90 3.07 17.20 -9.81
N THR A 91 3.86 17.59 -8.82
CA THR A 91 3.90 16.93 -7.52
C THR A 91 2.80 17.44 -6.58
N LEU A 92 2.51 16.66 -5.54
CA LEU A 92 1.56 17.07 -4.50
C LEU A 92 1.99 18.37 -3.81
N GLY A 93 3.28 18.52 -3.53
CA GLY A 93 3.84 19.74 -2.92
C GLY A 93 3.63 20.97 -3.79
N GLU A 94 3.93 20.89 -5.10
CA GLU A 94 3.72 21.98 -6.05
C GLU A 94 2.23 22.33 -6.18
N TYR A 95 1.35 21.33 -6.24
CA TYR A 95 -0.10 21.55 -6.27
C TYR A 95 -0.61 22.30 -5.04
N LEU A 96 -0.15 21.89 -3.84
CA LEU A 96 -0.52 22.55 -2.59
C LEU A 96 -0.02 24.00 -2.54
N GLN A 97 1.21 24.24 -3.00
CA GLN A 97 1.80 25.59 -3.07
C GLN A 97 1.05 26.46 -4.07
N ARG A 98 0.79 25.98 -5.28
CA ARG A 98 0.06 26.69 -6.34
C ARG A 98 -1.33 27.13 -5.90
N HIS A 99 -2.01 26.29 -5.12
CA HIS A 99 -3.35 26.60 -4.61
C HIS A 99 -3.35 27.31 -3.26
N GLY A 100 -2.17 27.65 -2.69
CA GLY A 100 -2.05 28.41 -1.45
C GLY A 100 -2.64 27.72 -0.23
N PHE A 101 -2.40 26.41 -0.09
CA PHE A 101 -2.74 25.67 1.13
C PHE A 101 -1.72 25.94 2.24
N SER A 102 -2.21 25.99 3.49
CA SER A 102 -1.33 26.25 4.63
C SER A 102 -0.41 25.06 4.93
N GLN A 103 0.76 25.35 5.50
CA GLN A 103 1.67 24.29 5.99
C GLN A 103 1.03 23.46 7.11
N HIS A 104 0.15 24.08 7.92
CA HIS A 104 -0.56 23.37 8.97
C HIS A 104 -1.47 22.29 8.38
N PHE A 105 -2.32 22.62 7.40
CA PHE A 105 -3.15 21.64 6.67
C PHE A 105 -2.29 20.57 5.99
N SER A 106 -1.28 20.99 5.23
CA SER A 106 -0.44 20.08 4.48
C SER A 106 0.21 19.06 5.42
N ARG A 107 0.85 19.51 6.49
CA ARG A 107 1.58 18.66 7.42
C ARG A 107 0.69 17.78 8.29
N THR A 108 -0.36 18.35 8.89
CA THR A 108 -1.16 17.64 9.91
C THR A 108 -2.33 16.84 9.33
N TYR A 109 -2.61 16.96 8.04
CA TYR A 109 -3.67 16.19 7.39
C TYR A 109 -3.15 15.45 6.16
N LEU A 110 -2.80 16.16 5.08
CA LEU A 110 -2.62 15.55 3.77
C LEU A 110 -1.34 14.71 3.68
N LEU A 111 -0.19 15.32 4.02
CA LEU A 111 1.08 14.60 4.03
C LEU A 111 1.12 13.52 5.12
N ALA A 112 0.47 13.76 6.27
CA ALA A 112 0.30 12.76 7.31
C ALA A 112 -0.43 11.51 6.78
N MET A 113 -1.52 11.72 6.05
CA MET A 113 -2.31 10.63 5.46
C MET A 113 -1.55 9.92 4.34
N THR A 114 -0.87 10.66 3.46
CA THR A 114 -0.02 10.14 2.39
C THR A 114 1.08 9.25 2.95
N SER A 115 1.80 9.76 3.95
CA SER A 115 2.85 9.02 4.64
C SER A 115 2.35 7.75 5.31
N ALA A 116 1.17 7.79 5.91
CA ALA A 116 0.57 6.63 6.58
C ALA A 116 0.16 5.53 5.58
N ILE A 117 -0.37 5.92 4.41
CA ILE A 117 -0.82 4.96 3.37
C ILE A 117 0.37 4.26 2.71
N TRP A 118 1.43 5.00 2.37
CA TRP A 118 2.55 4.49 1.57
C TRP A 118 3.86 4.34 2.34
N SER A 119 3.86 4.58 3.66
CA SER A 119 5.07 4.54 4.51
C SER A 119 6.21 5.42 3.98
N ALA A 120 5.85 6.57 3.39
CA ALA A 120 6.76 7.54 2.83
C ALA A 120 7.18 8.58 3.88
N ASP A 121 8.36 9.18 3.72
CA ASP A 121 8.77 10.33 4.51
C ASP A 121 7.98 11.58 4.08
N PHE A 122 8.02 12.66 4.88
CA PHE A 122 7.29 13.90 4.55
C PHE A 122 7.77 14.53 3.24
N GLU A 123 9.08 14.53 3.02
CA GLU A 123 9.69 15.06 1.79
C GLU A 123 9.24 14.22 0.59
N ASP A 124 9.38 12.90 0.68
CA ASP A 124 8.92 11.98 -0.36
C ASP A 124 7.41 12.12 -0.63
N ALA A 125 6.60 12.35 0.42
CA ALA A 125 5.16 12.55 0.28
C ALA A 125 4.80 13.82 -0.51
N GLN A 126 5.64 14.87 -0.46
CA GLN A 126 5.46 16.06 -1.29
C GLN A 126 5.77 15.80 -2.77
N ASP A 127 6.69 14.88 -3.04
CA ASP A 127 7.11 14.50 -4.40
C ASP A 127 6.15 13.51 -5.08
N PHE A 128 5.10 13.07 -4.39
CA PHE A 128 4.10 12.20 -4.98
C PHE A 128 3.42 12.88 -6.18
N PRO A 129 3.23 12.15 -7.30
CA PRO A 129 2.49 12.67 -8.44
C PRO A 129 1.05 13.02 -8.06
N VAL A 130 0.66 14.27 -8.21
CA VAL A 130 -0.67 14.74 -7.77
C VAL A 130 -1.81 14.03 -8.48
N ALA A 131 -1.64 13.72 -9.76
CA ALA A 131 -2.65 12.99 -10.54
C ALA A 131 -2.90 11.57 -9.98
N PHE A 132 -1.84 10.87 -9.59
CA PHE A 132 -1.93 9.57 -8.92
C PHE A 132 -2.64 9.70 -7.57
N PHE A 133 -2.19 10.66 -6.75
CA PHE A 133 -2.73 10.93 -5.44
C PHE A 133 -4.24 11.20 -5.47
N ILE A 134 -4.69 12.13 -6.30
CA ILE A 134 -6.10 12.52 -6.40
C ILE A 134 -6.97 11.35 -6.90
N ARG A 135 -6.54 10.61 -7.93
CA ARG A 135 -7.25 9.42 -8.41
C ARG A 135 -7.39 8.36 -7.32
N PHE A 136 -6.31 8.10 -6.60
CA PHE A 136 -6.31 7.15 -5.49
C PHE A 136 -7.27 7.57 -4.39
N PHE A 137 -7.20 8.82 -3.93
CA PHE A 137 -8.06 9.35 -2.88
C PHE A 137 -9.54 9.37 -3.30
N SER A 138 -9.83 9.69 -4.55
CA SER A 138 -11.18 9.63 -5.09
C SER A 138 -11.72 8.19 -5.11
N ASN A 139 -10.96 7.25 -5.65
CA ASN A 139 -11.33 5.84 -5.74
C ASN A 139 -11.61 5.23 -4.37
N HIS A 140 -10.83 5.59 -3.35
CA HIS A 140 -11.00 5.08 -1.98
C HIS A 140 -12.00 5.87 -1.14
N GLY A 141 -12.71 6.84 -1.73
CA GLY A 141 -13.70 7.67 -1.04
C GLY A 141 -13.08 8.60 0.01
N LEU A 142 -11.79 8.91 -0.07
CA LEU A 142 -11.06 9.75 0.88
C LEU A 142 -11.30 11.26 0.61
N LEU A 143 -11.73 11.62 -0.59
CA LEU A 143 -12.14 12.98 -0.94
C LEU A 143 -13.63 13.25 -0.65
N SER A 144 -14.34 12.27 -0.06
CA SER A 144 -15.76 12.41 0.27
C SER A 144 -16.03 12.21 1.76
N VAL A 145 -16.97 12.99 2.28
CA VAL A 145 -17.49 12.81 3.65
C VAL A 145 -18.63 11.79 3.68
N LYS A 146 -19.32 11.62 2.54
CA LYS A 146 -20.46 10.70 2.36
C LYS A 146 -20.09 9.63 1.34
N ASP A 147 -20.83 8.52 1.34
CA ASP A 147 -20.69 7.43 0.37
C ASP A 147 -19.27 6.85 0.33
N ARG A 148 -18.72 6.54 1.51
CA ARG A 148 -17.44 5.84 1.64
C ARG A 148 -17.62 4.35 1.41
N PRO A 149 -16.67 3.65 0.77
CA PRO A 149 -16.73 2.21 0.59
C PRO A 149 -16.74 1.49 1.95
N GLN A 150 -17.44 0.36 2.03
CA GLN A 150 -17.40 -0.48 3.22
C GLN A 150 -16.11 -1.30 3.24
N TRP A 151 -15.30 -1.07 4.25
CA TRP A 151 -14.10 -1.86 4.47
C TRP A 151 -14.43 -3.19 5.14
N ARG A 152 -13.66 -4.21 4.78
CA ARG A 152 -13.85 -5.59 5.25
C ARG A 152 -12.51 -6.23 5.59
N VAL A 153 -12.56 -7.25 6.45
CA VAL A 153 -11.43 -8.13 6.79
C VAL A 153 -11.84 -9.58 6.58
N VAL A 154 -10.88 -10.42 6.25
CA VAL A 154 -11.10 -11.88 6.18
C VAL A 154 -11.32 -12.39 7.61
N GLU A 155 -12.39 -13.17 7.82
CA GLU A 155 -12.65 -13.82 9.11
C GLU A 155 -11.53 -14.83 9.42
N GLY A 156 -11.03 -14.83 10.65
CA GLY A 156 -9.87 -15.64 11.04
C GLY A 156 -8.51 -15.08 10.59
N GLY A 157 -8.51 -13.98 9.80
CA GLY A 157 -7.31 -13.35 9.26
C GLY A 157 -6.96 -13.84 7.84
N SER A 158 -6.04 -13.13 7.19
CA SER A 158 -5.73 -13.36 5.77
C SER A 158 -5.15 -14.74 5.45
N ARG A 159 -4.61 -15.46 6.42
CA ARG A 159 -4.13 -16.82 6.21
C ARG A 159 -5.22 -17.81 5.79
N GLU A 160 -6.50 -17.50 6.08
CA GLU A 160 -7.62 -18.41 5.82
C GLU A 160 -7.87 -18.64 4.32
N TYR A 161 -7.50 -17.70 3.46
CA TYR A 161 -7.62 -17.93 2.01
C TYR A 161 -6.46 -18.74 1.41
N LEU A 162 -5.35 -18.95 2.14
CA LEU A 162 -4.17 -19.62 1.56
C LEU A 162 -4.43 -21.09 1.24
N ALA A 163 -5.07 -21.82 2.15
CA ALA A 163 -5.34 -23.25 1.94
C ALA A 163 -6.29 -23.49 0.73
N PRO A 164 -7.47 -22.85 0.64
CA PRO A 164 -8.33 -23.02 -0.52
C PRO A 164 -7.71 -22.50 -1.82
N LEU A 165 -6.93 -21.41 -1.78
CA LEU A 165 -6.24 -20.88 -2.94
C LEU A 165 -5.20 -21.85 -3.49
N THR A 166 -4.40 -22.47 -2.63
CA THR A 166 -3.29 -23.34 -3.03
C THR A 166 -3.70 -24.80 -3.30
N GLN A 167 -4.93 -25.19 -2.96
CA GLN A 167 -5.41 -26.56 -3.10
C GLN A 167 -5.27 -27.10 -4.54
N ARG A 168 -5.56 -26.27 -5.55
CA ARG A 168 -5.53 -26.65 -6.97
C ARG A 168 -4.13 -26.93 -7.52
N PHE A 169 -3.10 -26.39 -6.88
CA PHE A 169 -1.69 -26.57 -7.28
C PHE A 169 -0.77 -27.08 -6.15
N SER A 170 -1.37 -27.67 -5.10
CA SER A 170 -0.64 -28.21 -3.94
C SER A 170 0.45 -29.22 -4.31
N HIS A 171 0.22 -30.01 -5.38
CA HIS A 171 1.19 -31.00 -5.86
C HIS A 171 2.40 -30.39 -6.59
N THR A 172 2.26 -29.18 -7.15
CA THR A 172 3.32 -28.49 -7.91
C THR A 172 3.99 -27.38 -7.10
N GLY A 173 3.30 -26.85 -6.09
CA GLY A 173 3.84 -25.82 -5.20
C GLY A 173 5.08 -26.33 -4.43
N ARG A 174 6.13 -25.53 -4.41
CA ARG A 174 7.38 -25.82 -3.69
C ARG A 174 7.72 -24.66 -2.77
N THR A 175 7.92 -24.96 -1.50
CA THR A 175 8.48 -24.03 -0.51
C THR A 175 9.96 -24.32 -0.29
N ARG A 176 10.69 -23.37 0.31
CA ARG A 176 12.14 -23.47 0.56
C ARG A 176 12.97 -23.64 -0.72
N MET A 177 12.45 -23.13 -1.83
CA MET A 177 13.09 -23.14 -3.14
C MET A 177 13.34 -21.69 -3.58
N ARG A 178 14.30 -21.04 -2.91
CA ARG A 178 14.66 -19.66 -3.25
C ARG A 178 15.38 -19.65 -4.59
N VAL A 179 14.86 -18.84 -5.52
CA VAL A 179 15.50 -18.57 -6.81
C VAL A 179 16.72 -17.70 -6.57
N ASP A 180 17.85 -18.10 -7.15
CA ASP A 180 19.11 -17.37 -7.16
C ASP A 180 19.23 -16.57 -8.45
N LYS A 181 19.06 -17.23 -9.60
CA LYS A 181 19.23 -16.61 -10.92
C LYS A 181 18.28 -17.19 -11.95
N ILE A 182 17.88 -16.36 -12.90
CA ILE A 182 17.10 -16.71 -14.09
C ILE A 182 17.93 -16.31 -15.33
N LEU A 183 18.15 -17.27 -16.22
CA LEU A 183 18.89 -17.09 -17.47
C LEU A 183 18.01 -17.46 -18.64
N ARG A 184 18.08 -16.69 -19.73
CA ARG A 184 17.21 -16.82 -20.90
C ARG A 184 18.05 -16.90 -22.18
N PRO A 185 18.82 -17.99 -22.36
CA PRO A 185 19.68 -18.12 -23.53
C PRO A 185 18.85 -18.16 -24.82
N PRO A 186 19.24 -17.46 -25.88
CA PRO A 186 18.48 -17.39 -27.12
C PRO A 186 18.16 -18.77 -27.71
N GLY A 187 16.88 -19.00 -28.04
CA GLY A 187 16.42 -20.25 -28.64
C GLY A 187 16.43 -21.47 -27.72
N LYS A 188 16.56 -21.25 -26.39
CA LYS A 188 16.51 -22.31 -25.38
C LYS A 188 15.44 -22.00 -24.32
N PRO A 189 15.01 -23.03 -23.55
CA PRO A 189 14.15 -22.83 -22.38
C PRO A 189 14.77 -21.89 -21.37
N VAL A 190 13.91 -21.23 -20.57
CA VAL A 190 14.34 -20.39 -19.44
C VAL A 190 14.94 -21.28 -18.34
N LEU A 191 16.17 -21.01 -17.95
CA LEU A 191 16.88 -21.75 -16.91
C LEU A 191 16.73 -21.02 -15.57
N VAL A 192 16.10 -21.66 -14.59
CA VAL A 192 15.97 -21.18 -13.20
C VAL A 192 16.97 -21.90 -12.31
N GLN A 193 17.85 -21.14 -11.67
CA GLN A 193 18.83 -21.62 -10.69
C GLN A 193 18.36 -21.30 -9.28
N PHE A 194 18.48 -22.26 -8.39
CA PHE A 194 18.06 -22.11 -6.99
C PHE A 194 19.27 -22.06 -6.05
N THR A 195 19.13 -21.38 -4.91
CA THR A 195 20.21 -21.21 -3.92
C THR A 195 20.75 -22.53 -3.34
N ASN A 196 20.01 -23.62 -3.48
CA ASN A 196 20.46 -24.98 -3.08
C ASN A 196 21.22 -25.74 -4.19
N GLY A 197 21.58 -25.07 -5.30
CA GLY A 197 22.30 -25.62 -6.44
C GLY A 197 21.43 -26.36 -7.47
N LEU A 198 20.13 -26.55 -7.20
CA LEU A 198 19.22 -27.15 -8.19
C LEU A 198 19.03 -26.19 -9.38
N GLN A 199 18.88 -26.75 -10.57
CA GLN A 199 18.54 -26.04 -11.79
C GLN A 199 17.34 -26.70 -12.47
N ARG A 200 16.46 -25.92 -13.08
CA ARG A 200 15.31 -26.39 -13.85
C ARG A 200 15.08 -25.51 -15.07
N GLU A 201 14.63 -26.14 -16.12
CA GLU A 201 14.23 -25.47 -17.39
C GLU A 201 12.71 -25.37 -17.46
N PHE A 202 12.24 -24.25 -18.01
CA PHE A 202 10.83 -23.95 -18.24
C PHE A 202 10.65 -23.25 -19.58
N ASP A 203 9.51 -23.49 -20.23
CA ASP A 203 9.15 -22.78 -21.45
C ASP A 203 8.91 -21.30 -21.17
N GLU A 204 8.25 -21.01 -20.05
CA GLU A 204 7.85 -19.66 -19.60
C GLU A 204 8.04 -19.53 -18.09
N VAL A 205 8.43 -18.36 -17.64
CA VAL A 205 8.59 -18.03 -16.23
C VAL A 205 7.78 -16.76 -15.89
N VAL A 206 6.93 -16.84 -14.87
CA VAL A 206 6.21 -15.68 -14.31
C VAL A 206 6.88 -15.28 -13.01
N ILE A 207 7.44 -14.07 -12.95
CA ILE A 207 8.09 -13.51 -11.77
C ILE A 207 7.07 -12.63 -11.05
N ALA A 208 6.63 -13.09 -9.87
CA ALA A 208 5.61 -12.45 -9.04
C ALA A 208 6.18 -11.91 -7.72
N THR A 209 7.44 -11.49 -7.74
CA THR A 209 8.13 -10.85 -6.61
C THR A 209 8.06 -9.33 -6.70
N HIS A 210 8.68 -8.59 -5.77
CA HIS A 210 8.90 -7.16 -5.95
C HIS A 210 9.76 -6.88 -7.20
N SER A 211 9.65 -5.68 -7.77
CA SER A 211 10.37 -5.29 -8.99
C SER A 211 11.90 -5.33 -8.83
N ASN A 212 12.41 -4.87 -7.69
CA ASN A 212 13.83 -4.94 -7.35
C ASN A 212 14.33 -6.38 -7.20
N ASP A 213 13.55 -7.26 -6.58
CA ASP A 213 13.86 -8.69 -6.48
C ASP A 213 13.83 -9.36 -7.85
N ALA A 214 12.79 -9.04 -8.65
CA ALA A 214 12.68 -9.52 -10.03
C ALA A 214 13.93 -9.17 -10.84
N LEU A 215 14.32 -7.89 -10.81
CA LEU A 215 15.50 -7.42 -11.54
C LEU A 215 16.79 -8.08 -11.03
N SER A 216 16.93 -8.29 -9.72
CA SER A 216 18.13 -8.91 -9.13
C SER A 216 18.30 -10.38 -9.50
N MET A 217 17.20 -11.10 -9.74
CA MET A 217 17.22 -12.50 -10.17
C MET A 217 17.57 -12.68 -11.66
N LEU A 218 17.40 -11.66 -12.50
CA LEU A 218 17.70 -11.73 -13.92
C LEU A 218 19.21 -11.68 -14.16
N GLY A 219 19.82 -12.80 -14.54
CA GLY A 219 21.26 -12.88 -14.82
C GLY A 219 21.68 -12.29 -16.16
N ASP A 220 20.72 -12.08 -17.04
CA ASP A 220 20.87 -11.60 -18.42
C ASP A 220 19.86 -10.47 -18.73
N SER A 221 19.57 -9.61 -17.72
CA SER A 221 18.60 -8.54 -17.84
C SER A 221 18.89 -7.60 -19.01
N THR A 222 17.85 -7.31 -19.80
CA THR A 222 17.90 -6.35 -20.91
C THR A 222 17.89 -4.89 -20.39
N ASP A 223 18.25 -3.94 -21.25
CA ASP A 223 18.21 -2.52 -20.87
C ASP A 223 16.78 -2.03 -20.64
N SER A 224 15.79 -2.58 -21.36
CA SER A 224 14.37 -2.31 -21.12
C SER A 224 13.95 -2.79 -19.72
N GLU A 225 14.31 -4.00 -19.31
CA GLU A 225 14.00 -4.54 -17.98
C GLU A 225 14.67 -3.75 -16.87
N LYS A 226 15.94 -3.37 -17.03
CA LYS A 226 16.64 -2.48 -16.08
C LYS A 226 15.95 -1.13 -15.96
N SER A 227 15.58 -0.54 -17.11
CA SER A 227 14.91 0.77 -17.15
C SER A 227 13.52 0.72 -16.50
N VAL A 228 12.71 -0.30 -16.78
CA VAL A 228 11.33 -0.40 -16.30
C VAL A 228 11.30 -0.85 -14.82
N LEU A 229 11.91 -1.99 -14.50
CA LEU A 229 11.87 -2.54 -13.12
C LEU A 229 12.66 -1.68 -12.14
N GLY A 230 13.78 -1.08 -12.58
CA GLY A 230 14.61 -0.20 -11.76
C GLY A 230 13.93 1.14 -11.43
N ALA A 231 12.96 1.59 -12.23
CA ALA A 231 12.17 2.79 -11.95
C ALA A 231 11.03 2.58 -10.93
N LEU A 232 10.83 1.34 -10.47
CA LEU A 232 9.80 0.94 -9.51
C LEU A 232 10.45 0.52 -8.16
N PRO A 233 11.01 1.47 -7.40
CA PRO A 233 11.80 1.15 -6.22
C PRO A 233 10.93 0.71 -5.02
N TYR A 234 11.57 -0.02 -4.10
CA TYR A 234 10.99 -0.41 -2.82
C TYR A 234 11.81 0.15 -1.67
N ARG A 235 11.14 0.45 -0.55
CA ARG A 235 11.76 0.87 0.69
C ARG A 235 11.41 -0.09 1.81
N ASP A 236 12.41 -0.50 2.56
CA ASP A 236 12.24 -1.35 3.74
C ASP A 236 11.63 -0.56 4.90
N ASN A 237 10.71 -1.22 5.61
CA ASN A 237 10.10 -0.72 6.83
C ASN A 237 10.28 -1.75 7.94
N GLU A 238 10.79 -1.29 9.07
CA GLU A 238 10.75 -2.07 10.31
C GLU A 238 9.31 -2.11 10.83
N VAL A 239 8.82 -3.31 11.12
CA VAL A 239 7.42 -3.54 11.52
C VAL A 239 7.39 -4.34 12.82
N ILE A 240 6.77 -3.78 13.86
CA ILE A 240 6.71 -4.37 15.18
C ILE A 240 5.26 -4.71 15.55
N LEU A 241 5.00 -5.97 15.85
CA LEU A 241 3.76 -6.39 16.51
C LEU A 241 3.94 -6.29 18.04
N HIS A 242 3.05 -5.57 18.70
CA HIS A 242 3.17 -5.28 20.15
C HIS A 242 1.81 -4.99 20.80
N THR A 243 1.83 -4.84 22.13
CA THR A 243 0.66 -4.45 22.95
C THR A 243 0.85 -3.11 23.67
N ASP A 244 1.87 -2.34 23.32
CA ASP A 244 2.14 -1.03 23.94
C ASP A 244 1.24 0.05 23.36
N THR A 245 0.22 0.45 24.10
CA THR A 245 -0.76 1.47 23.68
C THR A 245 -0.27 2.91 23.79
N ARG A 246 0.94 3.16 24.35
CA ARG A 246 1.52 4.52 24.44
C ARG A 246 1.82 5.14 23.08
N LEU A 247 1.84 4.33 22.03
CA LEU A 247 2.01 4.79 20.64
C LEU A 247 0.70 5.23 19.98
N LEU A 248 -0.44 4.97 20.62
CA LEU A 248 -1.75 5.49 20.23
C LEU A 248 -1.96 6.89 20.83
N PRO A 249 -2.89 7.70 20.29
CA PRO A 249 -3.24 8.99 20.87
C PRO A 249 -3.56 8.88 22.39
N LYS A 250 -3.15 9.86 23.17
CA LYS A 250 -3.51 9.95 24.60
C LYS A 250 -5.01 10.05 24.80
N THR A 251 -5.68 10.77 23.90
CA THR A 251 -7.13 10.89 23.87
C THR A 251 -7.72 9.63 23.23
N GLN A 252 -8.20 8.67 24.01
CA GLN A 252 -8.78 7.42 23.51
C GLN A 252 -9.88 7.62 22.45
N ARG A 253 -10.65 8.73 22.53
CA ARG A 253 -11.66 9.10 21.54
C ARG A 253 -11.07 9.35 20.15
N ALA A 254 -9.76 9.65 20.06
CA ALA A 254 -9.04 9.79 18.79
C ALA A 254 -8.46 8.46 18.29
N TRP A 255 -8.58 7.35 19.02
CA TRP A 255 -8.09 6.06 18.55
C TRP A 255 -8.79 5.66 17.26
N SER A 256 -7.99 5.25 16.32
CA SER A 256 -8.45 4.84 14.99
C SER A 256 -7.73 3.57 14.55
N SER A 257 -8.14 3.03 13.44
CA SER A 257 -7.47 1.86 12.85
C SER A 257 -6.02 2.17 12.47
N TRP A 258 -5.79 3.37 11.93
CA TRP A 258 -4.49 3.90 11.57
C TRP A 258 -4.21 5.14 12.41
N ASN A 259 -3.14 5.13 13.20
CA ASN A 259 -2.78 6.22 14.09
C ASN A 259 -1.41 6.75 13.66
N TYR A 260 -1.43 7.90 13.00
CA TYR A 260 -0.22 8.57 12.52
C TYR A 260 0.34 9.49 13.59
N ARG A 261 1.64 9.37 13.83
CA ARG A 261 2.35 10.11 14.87
C ARG A 261 3.43 10.99 14.25
N LEU A 262 3.29 12.29 14.45
CA LEU A 262 4.23 13.32 14.04
C LEU A 262 5.22 13.58 15.18
N LYS A 263 6.47 13.18 14.98
CA LYS A 263 7.55 13.37 15.97
C LYS A 263 8.50 14.48 15.54
N PRO A 264 9.04 15.25 16.49
CA PRO A 264 10.13 16.19 16.19
C PRO A 264 11.34 15.45 15.62
N GLY A 265 11.92 15.97 14.53
CA GLY A 265 13.17 15.45 13.94
C GLY A 265 13.06 14.05 13.32
N SER A 266 11.86 13.48 13.17
CA SER A 266 11.67 12.20 12.47
C SER A 266 11.51 12.47 10.97
N GLY A 267 12.46 12.02 10.16
CA GLY A 267 12.36 12.03 8.69
C GLY A 267 11.53 10.86 8.13
N ARG A 268 11.01 9.97 8.99
CA ARG A 268 10.24 8.78 8.58
C ARG A 268 8.82 8.82 9.12
N ALA A 269 7.91 8.30 8.31
CA ALA A 269 6.53 8.08 8.72
C ALA A 269 6.48 7.09 9.89
N THR A 270 5.75 7.48 10.94
CA THR A 270 5.46 6.63 12.08
C THR A 270 3.96 6.39 12.12
N VAL A 271 3.54 5.16 11.86
CA VAL A 271 2.14 4.75 11.93
C VAL A 271 1.99 3.55 12.84
N THR A 272 0.96 3.61 13.68
CA THR A 272 0.55 2.48 14.53
C THR A 272 -0.85 2.04 14.12
N TYR A 273 -0.96 0.82 13.60
CA TYR A 273 -2.23 0.17 13.34
C TYR A 273 -2.80 -0.39 14.64
N ASN A 274 -4.02 -0.03 14.97
CA ASN A 274 -4.78 -0.67 16.04
C ASN A 274 -5.48 -1.91 15.47
N MET A 275 -4.85 -3.07 15.65
CA MET A 275 -5.33 -4.34 15.11
C MET A 275 -6.62 -4.80 15.79
N SER A 276 -6.86 -4.40 17.05
CA SER A 276 -8.10 -4.72 17.74
C SER A 276 -9.30 -4.07 17.07
N ILE A 277 -9.16 -2.82 16.60
CA ILE A 277 -10.19 -2.14 15.77
C ILE A 277 -10.26 -2.78 14.38
N LEU A 278 -9.11 -2.92 13.69
CA LEU A 278 -9.06 -3.40 12.30
C LEU A 278 -9.60 -4.81 12.14
N GLN A 279 -9.26 -5.72 13.05
CA GLN A 279 -9.67 -7.13 12.98
C GLN A 279 -10.90 -7.41 13.83
N GLY A 280 -11.43 -6.41 14.56
CA GLY A 280 -12.53 -6.61 15.49
C GLY A 280 -12.21 -7.68 16.53
N LEU A 281 -11.03 -7.56 17.17
CA LEU A 281 -10.57 -8.53 18.15
C LEU A 281 -11.19 -8.24 19.52
N SER A 282 -11.75 -9.27 20.15
CA SER A 282 -12.18 -9.24 21.54
C SER A 282 -11.08 -9.87 22.41
N ALA A 283 -10.17 -9.04 22.88
CA ALA A 283 -9.03 -9.48 23.69
C ALA A 283 -8.81 -8.49 24.86
N PRO A 284 -8.23 -8.94 25.98
CA PRO A 284 -7.93 -8.07 27.12
C PRO A 284 -6.88 -7.01 26.79
N GLU A 285 -6.01 -7.27 25.82
CA GLU A 285 -4.96 -6.37 25.39
C GLU A 285 -5.28 -5.79 24.00
N THR A 286 -4.81 -4.56 23.77
CA THR A 286 -4.87 -3.93 22.44
C THR A 286 -3.66 -4.34 21.63
N PHE A 287 -3.87 -5.07 20.53
CA PHE A 287 -2.81 -5.42 19.62
C PHE A 287 -2.53 -4.27 18.63
N CYS A 288 -1.27 -3.92 18.54
CA CYS A 288 -0.76 -2.86 17.69
C CYS A 288 0.30 -3.39 16.72
N VAL A 289 0.36 -2.77 15.54
CA VAL A 289 1.47 -2.95 14.60
C VAL A 289 2.03 -1.57 14.27
N THR A 290 3.28 -1.32 14.64
CA THR A 290 3.94 -0.02 14.43
C THR A 290 5.04 -0.14 13.39
N LEU A 291 5.10 0.84 12.49
CA LEU A 291 6.11 0.97 11.46
C LEU A 291 7.14 2.04 11.85
N ASN A 292 8.43 1.70 11.71
CA ASN A 292 9.57 2.61 11.79
C ASN A 292 9.70 3.40 13.12
N ASP A 293 9.20 2.85 14.23
CA ASP A 293 9.33 3.48 15.55
C ASP A 293 9.57 2.48 16.70
N THR A 294 10.44 1.51 16.50
CA THR A 294 10.76 0.47 17.48
C THR A 294 11.31 1.05 18.78
N ALA A 295 12.10 2.12 18.71
CA ALA A 295 12.70 2.75 19.89
C ALA A 295 11.68 3.30 20.88
N SER A 296 10.47 3.63 20.44
CA SER A 296 9.39 4.14 21.30
C SER A 296 8.61 3.03 22.02
N ILE A 297 8.73 1.78 21.57
CA ILE A 297 7.98 0.64 22.10
C ILE A 297 8.72 0.07 23.30
N ASN A 298 7.99 -0.16 24.39
CA ASN A 298 8.55 -0.90 25.52
C ASN A 298 8.90 -2.34 25.08
N PRO A 299 10.17 -2.77 25.24
CA PRO A 299 10.60 -4.10 24.80
C PRO A 299 9.78 -5.26 25.38
N HIS A 300 9.24 -5.13 26.58
CA HIS A 300 8.41 -6.15 27.23
C HIS A 300 7.03 -6.34 26.56
N HIS A 301 6.59 -5.40 25.73
CA HIS A 301 5.33 -5.47 24.99
C HIS A 301 5.53 -5.96 23.55
N ILE A 302 6.75 -6.20 23.09
CA ILE A 302 7.04 -6.66 21.73
C ILE A 302 6.72 -8.15 21.60
N LEU A 303 5.85 -8.47 20.64
CA LEU A 303 5.45 -9.85 20.32
C LEU A 303 6.16 -10.38 19.06
N GLY A 304 6.55 -9.51 18.15
CA GLY A 304 7.26 -9.90 16.93
C GLY A 304 7.89 -8.72 16.20
N ARG A 305 8.99 -9.01 15.47
CA ARG A 305 9.72 -8.04 14.64
C ARG A 305 9.77 -8.55 13.21
N PHE A 306 9.50 -7.68 12.26
CA PHE A 306 9.46 -7.99 10.83
C PHE A 306 10.12 -6.85 10.05
N ASN A 307 10.54 -7.15 8.82
CA ASN A 307 10.96 -6.16 7.84
C ASN A 307 10.11 -6.36 6.59
N TYR A 308 9.38 -5.32 6.17
CA TYR A 308 8.54 -5.34 4.98
C TYR A 308 8.90 -4.19 4.05
N ALA A 309 9.08 -4.52 2.78
CA ALA A 309 9.34 -3.53 1.76
C ALA A 309 8.03 -3.02 1.14
N HIS A 310 7.90 -1.70 1.00
CA HIS A 310 6.77 -1.05 0.35
C HIS A 310 7.23 -0.35 -0.93
N PRO A 311 6.42 -0.41 -2.03
CA PRO A 311 6.75 0.30 -3.26
C PRO A 311 6.71 1.82 -3.03
N GLN A 312 7.63 2.52 -3.68
CA GLN A 312 7.67 3.98 -3.69
C GLN A 312 7.13 4.50 -5.02
N PHE A 313 6.24 5.48 -4.96
CA PHE A 313 5.58 6.03 -6.14
C PHE A 313 6.23 7.36 -6.54
N THR A 314 6.81 7.38 -7.74
CA THR A 314 7.48 8.52 -8.35
C THR A 314 6.92 8.77 -9.75
N LEU A 315 7.15 9.95 -10.30
CA LEU A 315 6.78 10.25 -11.71
C LEU A 315 7.44 9.25 -12.68
N ALA A 316 8.72 8.94 -12.49
CA ALA A 316 9.43 7.94 -13.30
C ALA A 316 8.80 6.54 -13.16
N GLY A 317 8.40 6.15 -11.94
CA GLY A 317 7.71 4.89 -11.68
C GLY A 317 6.37 4.80 -12.41
N MET A 318 5.57 5.87 -12.40
CA MET A 318 4.29 5.89 -13.12
C MET A 318 4.47 5.79 -14.63
N GLN A 319 5.50 6.43 -15.19
CA GLN A 319 5.85 6.28 -16.61
C GLN A 319 6.30 4.84 -16.92
N ALA A 320 7.07 4.21 -16.03
CA ALA A 320 7.50 2.83 -16.18
C ALA A 320 6.31 1.84 -16.14
N GLN A 321 5.29 2.08 -15.32
CA GLN A 321 4.05 1.26 -15.27
C GLN A 321 3.36 1.18 -16.65
N GLN A 322 3.41 2.23 -17.47
CA GLN A 322 2.83 2.25 -18.82
C GLN A 322 3.62 1.38 -19.81
N ARG A 323 4.85 1.05 -19.49
CA ARG A 323 5.77 0.26 -20.31
C ARG A 323 5.73 -1.24 -20.01
N TRP A 324 4.65 -1.73 -19.41
CA TRP A 324 4.44 -3.14 -19.08
C TRP A 324 4.70 -4.07 -20.28
N GLY A 325 4.21 -3.68 -21.48
CA GLY A 325 4.37 -4.44 -22.71
C GLY A 325 5.80 -4.50 -23.25
N ASP A 326 6.69 -3.58 -22.83
CA ASP A 326 8.07 -3.55 -23.30
C ASP A 326 8.90 -4.74 -22.79
N ILE A 327 8.49 -5.32 -21.66
CA ILE A 327 9.26 -6.38 -20.97
C ILE A 327 8.48 -7.68 -20.76
N ASN A 328 7.14 -7.66 -20.84
CA ASN A 328 6.33 -8.84 -20.62
C ASN A 328 6.16 -9.65 -21.93
N GLY A 329 6.30 -10.98 -21.81
CA GLY A 329 6.28 -11.90 -22.95
C GLY A 329 7.57 -11.90 -23.76
N GLN A 330 8.62 -11.20 -23.29
CA GLN A 330 9.93 -11.20 -23.95
C GLN A 330 10.81 -12.29 -23.32
N ASN A 331 11.55 -13.01 -24.17
CA ASN A 331 12.48 -14.07 -23.72
C ASN A 331 11.84 -15.11 -22.79
N GLY A 332 10.57 -15.47 -22.98
CA GLY A 332 9.86 -16.43 -22.12
C GLY A 332 9.64 -15.95 -20.69
N THR A 333 9.62 -14.63 -20.43
CA THR A 333 9.53 -14.09 -19.09
C THR A 333 8.39 -13.09 -18.94
N TRP A 334 7.68 -13.18 -17.81
CA TRP A 334 6.54 -12.35 -17.48
C TRP A 334 6.70 -11.79 -16.07
N PHE A 335 6.20 -10.58 -15.84
CA PHE A 335 6.30 -9.89 -14.55
C PHE A 335 4.92 -9.45 -14.07
N CYS A 336 4.55 -9.88 -12.87
CA CYS A 336 3.35 -9.41 -12.19
C CYS A 336 3.67 -8.98 -10.76
N GLY A 337 2.83 -8.11 -10.20
CA GLY A 337 2.99 -7.58 -8.86
C GLY A 337 2.17 -6.31 -8.68
N ALA A 338 1.94 -5.94 -7.43
CA ALA A 338 1.16 -4.76 -7.07
C ALA A 338 1.81 -3.45 -7.54
N TYR A 339 3.11 -3.44 -7.78
CA TYR A 339 3.87 -2.28 -8.26
C TYR A 339 3.47 -1.80 -9.68
N TRP A 340 2.73 -2.60 -10.43
CA TRP A 340 2.20 -2.19 -11.72
C TRP A 340 1.04 -1.20 -11.66
N GLN A 341 0.50 -0.94 -10.44
CA GLN A 341 -0.57 0.04 -10.20
C GLN A 341 -0.35 0.77 -8.86
N ASN A 342 -1.30 0.68 -7.91
CA ASN A 342 -1.30 1.47 -6.68
C ASN A 342 -0.61 0.77 -5.47
N GLY A 343 -0.10 -0.45 -5.65
CA GLY A 343 0.60 -1.19 -4.62
C GLY A 343 -0.29 -2.02 -3.68
N PHE A 344 -1.56 -2.23 -4.00
CA PHE A 344 -2.50 -2.99 -3.19
C PHE A 344 -2.71 -4.43 -3.68
N HIS A 345 -3.37 -5.26 -2.88
CA HIS A 345 -3.62 -6.66 -3.21
C HIS A 345 -4.45 -6.84 -4.46
N GLU A 346 -5.46 -5.99 -4.69
CA GLU A 346 -6.22 -5.98 -5.93
C GLU A 346 -5.32 -5.75 -7.14
N ASP A 347 -4.36 -4.84 -7.04
CA ASP A 347 -3.42 -4.52 -8.12
C ASP A 347 -2.51 -5.72 -8.42
N GLY A 348 -2.06 -6.41 -7.37
CA GLY A 348 -1.29 -7.64 -7.50
C GLY A 348 -2.06 -8.74 -8.21
N LEU A 349 -3.32 -8.97 -7.81
CA LEU A 349 -4.20 -9.95 -8.43
C LEU A 349 -4.53 -9.58 -9.88
N SER A 350 -4.88 -8.32 -10.14
CA SER A 350 -5.18 -7.80 -11.49
C SER A 350 -3.98 -7.95 -12.43
N SER A 351 -2.78 -7.69 -11.93
CA SER A 351 -1.55 -7.84 -12.72
C SER A 351 -1.27 -9.32 -13.03
N GLY A 352 -1.53 -10.23 -12.08
CA GLY A 352 -1.44 -11.67 -12.31
C GLY A 352 -2.44 -12.18 -13.33
N LEU A 353 -3.69 -11.70 -13.28
CA LEU A 353 -4.73 -12.01 -14.28
C LEU A 353 -4.32 -11.52 -15.66
N ARG A 354 -3.80 -10.29 -15.78
CA ARG A 354 -3.30 -9.74 -17.04
C ARG A 354 -2.21 -10.62 -17.67
N VAL A 355 -1.26 -11.10 -16.86
CA VAL A 355 -0.21 -12.02 -17.31
C VAL A 355 -0.82 -13.34 -17.78
N ALA A 356 -1.73 -13.94 -17.01
CA ALA A 356 -2.37 -15.20 -17.36
C ALA A 356 -3.14 -15.11 -18.68
N GLU A 357 -3.93 -14.06 -18.89
CA GLU A 357 -4.65 -13.79 -20.12
C GLU A 357 -3.71 -13.63 -21.33
N SER A 358 -2.64 -12.83 -21.16
CA SER A 358 -1.65 -12.59 -22.22
C SER A 358 -0.89 -13.87 -22.59
N LEU A 359 -0.51 -14.68 -21.60
CA LEU A 359 0.16 -15.97 -21.82
C LEU A 359 -0.74 -16.98 -22.55
N CYS A 360 -2.01 -17.04 -22.17
CA CYS A 360 -2.99 -17.90 -22.85
C CYS A 360 -3.19 -17.47 -24.31
N ALA A 361 -3.31 -16.17 -24.57
CA ALA A 361 -3.46 -15.64 -25.93
C ALA A 361 -2.22 -15.94 -26.80
N ALA A 362 -1.00 -15.74 -26.26
CA ALA A 362 0.24 -16.05 -26.97
C ALA A 362 0.34 -17.54 -27.36
N ARG A 363 -0.07 -18.45 -26.47
CA ARG A 363 -0.08 -19.89 -26.77
C ARG A 363 -1.12 -20.29 -27.82
N GLN A 364 -2.28 -19.64 -27.85
CA GLN A 364 -3.31 -19.90 -28.88
C GLN A 364 -2.85 -19.43 -30.28
N MET A 365 -2.03 -18.36 -30.35
CA MET A 365 -1.48 -17.88 -31.63
C MET A 365 -0.31 -18.75 -32.15
N ALA A 366 0.34 -19.51 -31.26
CA ALA A 366 1.47 -20.37 -31.60
C ALA A 366 1.05 -21.84 -31.93
N ALA A 367 -0.21 -22.21 -31.64
CA ALA A 367 -0.80 -23.53 -31.90
C ALA A 367 -1.55 -23.56 -33.25
#